data_dcd40f1265ff5bcbbf28b060293a1a9e
#
_entry.id   dcd40f1265ff5bcbbf28b060293a1a9e
#
_cell.length_a   1.000
_cell.length_b   1.000
_cell.length_c   1.000
_cell.angle_alpha   90.00
_cell.angle_beta   90.00
_cell.angle_gamma   90.00
#
_symmetry.space_group_name_H-M   'P 1'
#
loop_
_entity.id
_entity.type
_entity.pdbx_description
1 polymer ?
#
loop_
_entity_poly.entity_id
_entity_poly.type
_entity_poly.pdbx_seq_one_letter_code
_entity_poly.pdbx_strand_id
1 'polypeptide(L)'
;MPTVLRILIFALVSLLLAPLSILGMAAYIVFLLAFNRRKGISGTAYEPFMGRLMMHDAGEREDSVARKLADGLPALPPPTWSIMMGPTKLAGRLSGYVPALLAYPGPRPAPLMASMGLRTEFFDRTLKDSLDTVGQVVILGAGWDTRAYGVLSDWGHPVFEVDAGPTQQAKVAGLDKASIDRSHVTFVEVDFNRQSWLQVLEEHGFDPTVPTHLIWEGVAMYLTEEAIVDTLRTVARLPEGSTLAFDYFARQLVKAQPPFRLMGKFTTLGIKWFYGEHIIFGYDMEPPARGKMVTWLTENGLQLRDYECVSGEERGKMSMYGFVLASPGRGPARSESNP
;
A
#
# COMPACT_ATOMS: atom_id res chain seq x y z
N MET A 1 -7.61 12.19 -31.82
CA MET A 1 -6.36 13.00 -31.84
C MET A 1 -5.17 12.03 -31.80
N PRO A 2 -4.10 12.22 -32.60
CA PRO A 2 -2.92 11.34 -32.58
C PRO A 2 -2.25 11.35 -31.21
N THR A 3 -1.69 10.21 -30.78
CA THR A 3 -1.07 10.05 -29.45
C THR A 3 0.04 11.07 -29.19
N VAL A 4 0.88 11.37 -30.20
CA VAL A 4 1.96 12.36 -30.08
C VAL A 4 1.39 13.75 -29.74
N LEU A 5 0.30 14.16 -30.40
CA LEU A 5 -0.32 15.46 -30.15
C LEU A 5 -0.93 15.52 -28.73
N ARG A 6 -1.53 14.42 -28.23
CA ARG A 6 -2.01 14.34 -26.85
C ARG A 6 -0.87 14.54 -25.86
N ILE A 7 0.27 13.85 -26.06
CA ILE A 7 1.45 13.97 -25.19
C ILE A 7 1.98 15.42 -25.23
N LEU A 8 2.07 16.04 -26.41
CA LEU A 8 2.56 17.42 -26.53
C LEU A 8 1.66 18.43 -25.82
N ILE A 9 0.34 18.30 -25.97
CA ILE A 9 -0.62 19.17 -25.26
C ILE A 9 -0.49 18.96 -23.74
N PHE A 10 -0.43 17.71 -23.28
CA PHE A 10 -0.25 17.39 -21.87
C PHE A 10 1.02 18.04 -21.32
N ALA A 11 2.15 17.86 -22.02
CA ALA A 11 3.45 18.40 -21.61
C ALA A 11 3.45 19.93 -21.58
N LEU A 12 2.89 20.57 -22.60
CA LEU A 12 2.80 22.04 -22.69
C LEU A 12 1.96 22.62 -21.53
N VAL A 13 0.76 22.08 -21.28
CA VAL A 13 -0.12 22.55 -20.18
C VAL A 13 0.54 22.30 -18.83
N SER A 14 1.14 21.11 -18.64
CA SER A 14 1.84 20.78 -17.39
C SER A 14 3.03 21.72 -17.15
N LEU A 15 3.79 22.06 -18.18
CA LEU A 15 4.93 22.98 -18.08
C LEU A 15 4.48 24.41 -17.73
N LEU A 16 3.46 24.91 -18.41
CA LEU A 16 2.92 26.26 -18.15
C LEU A 16 2.38 26.41 -16.73
N LEU A 17 1.78 25.36 -16.19
CA LEU A 17 1.17 25.35 -14.85
C LEU A 17 2.09 24.74 -13.78
N ALA A 18 3.31 24.32 -14.11
CA ALA A 18 4.26 23.75 -13.17
C ALA A 18 4.51 24.61 -11.91
N PRO A 19 4.57 25.97 -11.99
CA PRO A 19 4.71 26.81 -10.80
C PRO A 19 3.62 26.58 -9.76
N LEU A 20 2.37 26.33 -10.17
CA LEU A 20 1.27 26.03 -9.24
C LEU A 20 1.47 24.65 -8.59
N SER A 21 1.84 23.61 -9.37
CA SER A 21 2.13 22.30 -8.81
C SER A 21 3.30 22.34 -7.82
N ILE A 22 4.35 23.11 -8.12
CA ILE A 22 5.49 23.31 -7.21
C ILE A 22 5.06 24.01 -5.93
N LEU A 23 4.21 25.04 -6.02
CA LEU A 23 3.67 25.73 -4.84
C LEU A 23 2.84 24.77 -3.96
N GLY A 24 1.95 23.99 -4.56
CA GLY A 24 1.16 22.97 -3.85
C GLY A 24 2.03 21.90 -3.20
N MET A 25 3.07 21.44 -3.89
CA MET A 25 4.05 20.48 -3.34
C MET A 25 4.83 21.08 -2.16
N ALA A 26 5.26 22.34 -2.28
CA ALA A 26 5.96 23.03 -1.19
C ALA A 26 5.03 23.17 0.05
N ALA A 27 3.76 23.53 -0.16
CA ALA A 27 2.77 23.58 0.92
C ALA A 27 2.59 22.21 1.59
N TYR A 28 2.41 21.13 0.79
CA TYR A 28 2.34 19.75 1.29
C TYR A 28 3.55 19.40 2.18
N ILE A 29 4.77 19.67 1.69
CA ILE A 29 6.00 19.38 2.45
C ILE A 29 6.03 20.16 3.77
N VAL A 30 5.65 21.44 3.75
CA VAL A 30 5.60 22.27 4.97
C VAL A 30 4.61 21.70 5.98
N PHE A 31 3.40 21.34 5.54
CA PHE A 31 2.40 20.73 6.42
C PHE A 31 2.83 19.35 6.93
N LEU A 32 3.42 18.52 6.07
CA LEU A 32 3.97 17.23 6.45
C LEU A 32 5.01 17.35 7.56
N LEU A 33 5.97 18.23 7.39
CA LEU A 33 7.04 18.46 8.39
C LEU A 33 6.50 19.10 9.67
N ALA A 34 5.58 20.05 9.57
CA ALA A 34 5.04 20.78 10.70
C ALA A 34 4.10 19.93 11.56
N PHE A 35 3.30 19.07 10.95
CA PHE A 35 2.23 18.34 11.65
C PHE A 35 2.55 16.85 11.85
N ASN A 36 2.91 16.12 10.79
CA ASN A 36 3.09 14.67 10.89
C ASN A 36 4.31 14.31 11.73
N ARG A 37 5.47 14.83 11.38
CA ARG A 37 6.71 14.49 12.06
C ARG A 37 6.70 14.81 13.55
N ARG A 38 6.08 15.94 13.94
CA ARG A 38 6.00 16.35 15.35
C ARG A 38 5.03 15.51 16.17
N LYS A 39 4.02 14.92 15.54
CA LYS A 39 2.97 14.14 16.20
C LYS A 39 3.18 12.63 16.09
N GLY A 40 4.26 12.17 15.47
CA GLY A 40 4.49 10.73 15.25
C GLY A 40 3.54 10.08 14.25
N ILE A 41 2.88 10.89 13.40
CA ILE A 41 1.98 10.39 12.35
C ILE A 41 2.83 9.93 11.17
N SER A 42 2.58 8.75 10.62
CA SER A 42 3.31 8.24 9.46
C SER A 42 3.20 9.18 8.26
N GLY A 43 4.36 9.61 7.77
CA GLY A 43 4.47 10.44 6.59
C GLY A 43 4.41 9.62 5.31
N THR A 44 4.99 8.42 5.31
CA THR A 44 5.03 7.52 4.15
C THR A 44 3.67 6.94 3.80
N ALA A 45 2.72 6.90 4.75
CA ALA A 45 1.33 6.51 4.49
C ALA A 45 0.64 7.39 3.42
N TYR A 46 1.12 8.63 3.21
CA TYR A 46 0.58 9.50 2.15
C TYR A 46 0.93 9.04 0.74
N GLU A 47 2.03 8.32 0.53
CA GLU A 47 2.45 7.92 -0.82
C GLU A 47 1.42 7.03 -1.53
N PRO A 48 0.99 5.88 -0.96
CA PRO A 48 -0.04 5.06 -1.59
C PRO A 48 -1.40 5.76 -1.65
N PHE A 49 -1.73 6.55 -0.65
CA PHE A 49 -2.96 7.34 -0.61
C PHE A 49 -3.01 8.37 -1.76
N MET A 50 -1.97 9.17 -1.92
CA MET A 50 -1.88 10.15 -3.02
C MET A 50 -1.88 9.46 -4.38
N GLY A 51 -1.25 8.28 -4.51
CA GLY A 51 -1.30 7.46 -5.71
C GLY A 51 -2.74 7.12 -6.11
N ARG A 52 -3.53 6.58 -5.17
CA ARG A 52 -4.95 6.26 -5.39
C ARG A 52 -5.78 7.50 -5.71
N LEU A 53 -5.54 8.60 -5.00
CA LEU A 53 -6.23 9.87 -5.24
C LEU A 53 -5.91 10.47 -6.62
N MET A 54 -4.66 10.36 -7.08
CA MET A 54 -4.27 10.76 -8.44
C MET A 54 -4.98 9.93 -9.52
N MET A 55 -5.07 8.61 -9.34
CA MET A 55 -5.80 7.71 -10.25
C MET A 55 -7.30 8.05 -10.29
N HIS A 56 -7.90 8.35 -9.13
CA HIS A 56 -9.29 8.81 -9.05
C HIS A 56 -9.49 10.14 -9.80
N ASP A 57 -8.63 11.12 -9.57
CA ASP A 57 -8.70 12.42 -10.25
C ASP A 57 -8.46 12.33 -11.77
N ALA A 58 -7.71 11.32 -12.23
CA ALA A 58 -7.53 11.01 -13.64
C ALA A 58 -8.71 10.27 -14.26
N GLY A 59 -9.65 9.76 -13.46
CA GLY A 59 -10.79 8.95 -13.91
C GLY A 59 -10.45 7.49 -14.21
N GLU A 60 -9.27 7.03 -13.79
CA GLU A 60 -8.78 5.66 -14.03
C GLU A 60 -9.27 4.67 -12.97
N ARG A 61 -9.50 5.14 -11.74
CA ARG A 61 -9.96 4.34 -10.60
C ARG A 61 -10.95 5.13 -9.74
N GLU A 62 -12.10 4.52 -9.42
CA GLU A 62 -13.05 5.15 -8.50
C GLU A 62 -12.56 5.04 -7.05
N ASP A 63 -12.41 6.18 -6.38
CA ASP A 63 -12.13 6.29 -4.94
C ASP A 63 -12.61 7.64 -4.41
N SER A 64 -13.91 7.85 -4.46
CA SER A 64 -14.54 9.09 -3.94
C SER A 64 -14.30 9.29 -2.45
N VAL A 65 -14.08 8.19 -1.71
CA VAL A 65 -13.73 8.24 -0.28
C VAL A 65 -12.36 8.88 -0.07
N ALA A 66 -11.35 8.49 -0.85
CA ALA A 66 -10.03 9.12 -0.78
C ALA A 66 -10.11 10.62 -1.07
N ARG A 67 -10.96 11.03 -2.02
CA ARG A 67 -11.15 12.47 -2.32
C ARG A 67 -11.73 13.23 -1.14
N LYS A 68 -12.73 12.67 -0.45
CA LYS A 68 -13.34 13.30 0.76
C LYS A 68 -12.32 13.32 1.92
N LEU A 69 -11.64 12.20 2.16
CA LEU A 69 -10.68 12.05 3.26
C LEU A 69 -9.50 13.01 3.11
N ALA A 70 -9.02 13.27 1.88
CA ALA A 70 -7.87 14.15 1.63
C ALA A 70 -8.00 15.51 2.32
N ASP A 71 -9.20 16.13 2.27
CA ASP A 71 -9.46 17.43 2.87
C ASP A 71 -9.52 17.38 4.42
N GLY A 72 -9.59 16.19 4.98
CA GLY A 72 -9.52 15.93 6.43
C GLY A 72 -8.11 15.72 6.97
N LEU A 73 -7.15 15.38 6.10
CA LEU A 73 -5.82 14.95 6.53
C LEU A 73 -4.88 16.12 6.86
N PRO A 74 -4.01 15.97 7.89
CA PRO A 74 -3.15 17.06 8.38
C PRO A 74 -2.18 17.63 7.34
N ALA A 75 -1.61 16.79 6.46
CA ALA A 75 -0.65 17.26 5.46
C ALA A 75 -1.29 17.75 4.15
N LEU A 76 -2.60 17.54 3.98
CA LEU A 76 -3.35 17.94 2.78
C LEU A 76 -4.52 18.90 3.07
N PRO A 77 -4.35 19.96 3.90
CA PRO A 77 -5.44 20.87 4.14
C PRO A 77 -5.88 21.54 2.82
N PRO A 78 -7.20 21.81 2.64
CA PRO A 78 -7.65 22.54 1.46
C PRO A 78 -7.00 23.94 1.37
N PRO A 79 -6.58 24.41 0.19
CA PRO A 79 -6.69 23.79 -1.14
C PRO A 79 -5.41 23.08 -1.64
N THR A 80 -4.54 22.61 -0.74
CA THR A 80 -3.19 22.08 -1.06
C THR A 80 -3.22 21.06 -2.20
N TRP A 81 -4.09 20.04 -2.11
CA TRP A 81 -4.21 19.02 -3.15
C TRP A 81 -4.61 19.60 -4.51
N SER A 82 -5.61 20.49 -4.51
CA SER A 82 -6.12 21.09 -5.74
C SER A 82 -5.08 21.99 -6.42
N ILE A 83 -4.24 22.69 -5.67
CA ILE A 83 -3.13 23.48 -6.21
C ILE A 83 -2.04 22.57 -6.76
N MET A 84 -1.70 21.50 -6.04
CA MET A 84 -0.65 20.57 -6.43
C MET A 84 -1.02 19.76 -7.69
N MET A 85 -2.21 19.18 -7.74
CA MET A 85 -2.63 18.23 -8.78
C MET A 85 -3.59 18.81 -9.82
N GLY A 86 -4.20 19.98 -9.57
CA GLY A 86 -5.09 20.66 -10.51
C GLY A 86 -4.47 20.88 -11.90
N PRO A 87 -3.20 21.32 -12.02
CA PRO A 87 -2.50 21.43 -13.28
C PRO A 87 -2.44 20.11 -14.08
N THR A 88 -2.06 19.03 -13.44
CA THR A 88 -2.01 17.68 -14.05
C THR A 88 -3.39 17.20 -14.49
N LYS A 89 -4.41 17.40 -13.65
CA LYS A 89 -5.80 17.08 -13.97
C LYS A 89 -6.32 17.88 -15.16
N LEU A 90 -6.01 19.17 -15.23
CA LEU A 90 -6.38 20.02 -16.37
C LEU A 90 -5.65 19.59 -17.64
N ALA A 91 -4.35 19.31 -17.56
CA ALA A 91 -3.56 18.82 -18.69
C ALA A 91 -4.13 17.50 -19.24
N GLY A 92 -4.48 16.55 -18.38
CA GLY A 92 -5.14 15.30 -18.75
C GLY A 92 -6.47 15.52 -19.45
N ARG A 93 -7.33 16.37 -18.90
CA ARG A 93 -8.64 16.71 -19.50
C ARG A 93 -8.51 17.34 -20.88
N LEU A 94 -7.59 18.27 -21.06
CA LEU A 94 -7.42 18.99 -22.34
C LEU A 94 -6.77 18.11 -23.41
N SER A 95 -5.86 17.22 -23.02
CA SER A 95 -5.12 16.36 -23.95
C SER A 95 -5.81 15.02 -24.22
N GLY A 96 -6.59 14.51 -23.27
CA GLY A 96 -7.05 13.12 -23.23
C GLY A 96 -5.89 12.13 -23.06
N TYR A 97 -4.75 12.56 -22.52
CA TYR A 97 -3.59 11.71 -22.22
C TYR A 97 -3.51 11.40 -20.73
N VAL A 98 -3.35 10.11 -20.41
CA VAL A 98 -3.11 9.64 -19.04
C VAL A 98 -1.65 9.15 -18.96
N PRO A 99 -0.80 9.79 -18.17
CA PRO A 99 0.56 9.32 -17.91
C PRO A 99 0.57 7.93 -17.26
N ALA A 100 1.60 7.12 -17.56
CA ALA A 100 1.74 5.79 -16.96
C ALA A 100 1.73 5.79 -15.42
N LEU A 101 2.17 6.88 -14.79
CA LEU A 101 2.13 7.08 -13.34
C LEU A 101 0.70 7.09 -12.78
N LEU A 102 -0.28 7.51 -13.59
CA LEU A 102 -1.69 7.64 -13.21
C LEU A 102 -2.56 6.48 -13.73
N ALA A 103 -2.00 5.62 -14.59
CA ALA A 103 -2.74 4.54 -15.22
C ALA A 103 -3.11 3.44 -14.19
N TYR A 104 -4.38 3.00 -14.26
CA TYR A 104 -4.89 1.89 -13.46
C TYR A 104 -5.78 1.00 -14.36
N PRO A 105 -5.55 -0.31 -14.39
CA PRO A 105 -4.55 -1.13 -13.67
C PRO A 105 -3.10 -0.92 -14.14
N GLY A 106 -2.89 -0.16 -15.21
CA GLY A 106 -1.59 0.07 -15.79
C GLY A 106 -1.11 -1.06 -16.73
N PRO A 107 -0.02 -0.84 -17.47
CA PRO A 107 0.52 -1.83 -18.40
C PRO A 107 1.18 -3.00 -17.68
N ARG A 108 1.23 -4.16 -18.35
CA ARG A 108 1.95 -5.37 -17.91
C ARG A 108 2.98 -5.79 -18.97
N PRO A 109 4.25 -6.07 -18.61
CA PRO A 109 4.86 -5.85 -17.30
C PRO A 109 4.92 -4.35 -16.97
N ALA A 110 4.66 -4.00 -15.70
CA ALA A 110 4.59 -2.61 -15.28
C ALA A 110 5.97 -1.95 -15.27
N PRO A 111 6.21 -0.89 -16.05
CA PRO A 111 7.44 -0.11 -15.90
C PRO A 111 7.47 0.60 -14.54
N LEU A 112 8.65 1.07 -14.13
CA LEU A 112 8.83 1.76 -12.84
C LEU A 112 7.79 2.89 -12.63
N MET A 113 7.51 3.67 -13.67
CA MET A 113 6.53 4.77 -13.60
C MET A 113 5.08 4.33 -13.41
N ALA A 114 4.77 3.05 -13.64
CA ALA A 114 3.44 2.46 -13.41
C ALA A 114 3.40 1.59 -12.13
N SER A 115 4.43 1.63 -11.30
CA SER A 115 4.53 0.80 -10.09
C SER A 115 3.38 1.04 -9.11
N MET A 116 2.90 2.28 -8.99
CA MET A 116 1.78 2.61 -8.11
C MET A 116 0.45 2.02 -8.63
N GLY A 117 0.22 2.06 -9.95
CA GLY A 117 -0.95 1.41 -10.57
C GLY A 117 -0.93 -0.10 -10.40
N LEU A 118 0.24 -0.74 -10.60
CA LEU A 118 0.45 -2.16 -10.34
C LEU A 118 0.15 -2.52 -8.88
N ARG A 119 0.74 -1.78 -7.94
CA ARG A 119 0.52 -1.96 -6.51
C ARG A 119 -0.96 -1.86 -6.15
N THR A 120 -1.59 -0.76 -6.51
CA THR A 120 -3.00 -0.51 -6.18
C THR A 120 -3.90 -1.61 -6.74
N GLU A 121 -3.69 -2.01 -7.99
CA GLU A 121 -4.47 -3.07 -8.65
C GLU A 121 -4.26 -4.42 -7.99
N PHE A 122 -3.02 -4.78 -7.64
CA PHE A 122 -2.73 -6.04 -6.98
C PHE A 122 -3.53 -6.20 -5.67
N PHE A 123 -3.51 -5.19 -4.82
CA PHE A 123 -4.26 -5.23 -3.55
C PHE A 123 -5.77 -5.13 -3.75
N ASP A 124 -6.25 -4.32 -4.71
CA ASP A 124 -7.69 -4.23 -5.02
C ASP A 124 -8.23 -5.54 -5.57
N ARG A 125 -7.48 -6.21 -6.45
CA ARG A 125 -7.85 -7.49 -7.04
C ARG A 125 -7.85 -8.60 -6.00
N THR A 126 -6.77 -8.76 -5.25
CA THR A 126 -6.66 -9.80 -4.23
C THR A 126 -7.73 -9.67 -3.14
N LEU A 127 -8.08 -8.44 -2.75
CA LEU A 127 -9.20 -8.20 -1.85
C LEU A 127 -10.52 -8.66 -2.48
N LYS A 128 -10.86 -8.16 -3.68
CA LYS A 128 -12.13 -8.49 -4.35
C LYS A 128 -12.29 -10.00 -4.56
N ASP A 129 -11.23 -10.67 -4.99
CA ASP A 129 -11.23 -12.12 -5.25
C ASP A 129 -11.43 -12.95 -3.98
N SER A 130 -11.18 -12.37 -2.79
CA SER A 130 -11.33 -13.05 -1.51
C SER A 130 -12.71 -12.88 -0.86
N LEU A 131 -13.47 -11.83 -1.19
CA LEU A 131 -14.67 -11.43 -0.43
C LEU A 131 -15.77 -12.50 -0.34
N ASP A 132 -15.88 -13.38 -1.35
CA ASP A 132 -16.86 -14.48 -1.36
C ASP A 132 -16.44 -15.69 -0.49
N THR A 133 -15.18 -15.71 -0.02
CA THR A 133 -14.60 -16.88 0.64
C THR A 133 -14.13 -16.63 2.07
N VAL A 134 -13.99 -15.36 2.45
CA VAL A 134 -13.55 -14.96 3.80
C VAL A 134 -14.70 -14.35 4.60
N GLY A 135 -14.66 -14.49 5.92
CA GLY A 135 -15.66 -13.92 6.81
C GLY A 135 -15.20 -12.65 7.54
N GLN A 136 -13.94 -12.23 7.35
CA GLN A 136 -13.41 -10.97 7.92
C GLN A 136 -12.20 -10.47 7.13
N VAL A 137 -11.95 -9.15 7.21
CA VAL A 137 -10.81 -8.49 6.58
C VAL A 137 -10.01 -7.73 7.63
N VAL A 138 -8.69 -7.84 7.56
CA VAL A 138 -7.75 -7.10 8.42
C VAL A 138 -6.82 -6.27 7.55
N ILE A 139 -6.72 -4.96 7.80
CA ILE A 139 -5.77 -4.05 7.14
C ILE A 139 -4.67 -3.73 8.15
N LEU A 140 -3.51 -4.36 7.97
CA LEU A 140 -2.34 -4.20 8.84
C LEU A 140 -1.52 -2.98 8.39
N GLY A 141 -1.31 -2.00 9.28
CA GLY A 141 -0.71 -0.73 8.95
C GLY A 141 -1.62 0.09 8.04
N ALA A 142 -2.88 0.27 8.46
CA ALA A 142 -3.96 0.81 7.63
C ALA A 142 -3.72 2.23 7.11
N GLY A 143 -2.84 3.04 7.71
CA GLY A 143 -2.50 4.37 7.25
C GLY A 143 -3.71 5.15 6.76
N TRP A 144 -3.65 5.62 5.51
CA TRP A 144 -4.76 6.30 4.84
C TRP A 144 -5.50 5.40 3.84
N ASP A 145 -5.54 4.08 4.09
CA ASP A 145 -6.30 3.16 3.24
C ASP A 145 -7.80 3.50 3.29
N THR A 146 -8.44 3.46 2.14
CA THR A 146 -9.86 3.81 1.99
C THR A 146 -10.74 2.62 1.61
N ARG A 147 -10.17 1.42 1.46
CA ARG A 147 -10.91 0.21 1.06
C ARG A 147 -11.99 -0.16 2.06
N ALA A 148 -11.72 0.05 3.36
CA ALA A 148 -12.70 -0.18 4.40
C ALA A 148 -13.99 0.65 4.22
N TYR A 149 -13.88 1.87 3.69
CA TYR A 149 -15.00 2.82 3.53
C TYR A 149 -15.53 2.89 2.09
N GLY A 150 -14.93 2.15 1.19
CA GLY A 150 -15.35 1.99 -0.20
C GLY A 150 -15.88 0.60 -0.46
N VAL A 151 -15.04 -0.30 -0.97
CA VAL A 151 -15.44 -1.65 -1.38
C VAL A 151 -15.98 -2.51 -0.23
N LEU A 152 -15.60 -2.23 1.01
CA LEU A 152 -16.05 -2.96 2.21
C LEU A 152 -17.20 -2.28 2.97
N SER A 153 -17.66 -1.09 2.56
CA SER A 153 -18.69 -0.32 3.30
C SER A 153 -20.00 -1.10 3.52
N ASP A 154 -20.40 -1.87 2.53
CA ASP A 154 -21.66 -2.64 2.53
C ASP A 154 -21.44 -4.16 2.54
N TRP A 155 -20.20 -4.60 2.85
CA TRP A 155 -19.86 -6.02 2.79
C TRP A 155 -20.52 -6.87 3.88
N GLY A 156 -20.85 -6.27 5.02
CA GLY A 156 -21.66 -6.93 6.06
C GLY A 156 -20.89 -7.88 6.98
N HIS A 157 -19.57 -7.93 6.91
CA HIS A 157 -18.68 -8.73 7.75
C HIS A 157 -17.68 -7.84 8.50
N PRO A 158 -17.04 -8.34 9.59
CA PRO A 158 -16.09 -7.57 10.37
C PRO A 158 -14.90 -7.07 9.53
N VAL A 159 -14.56 -5.78 9.68
CA VAL A 159 -13.39 -5.14 9.11
C VAL A 159 -12.57 -4.53 10.24
N PHE A 160 -11.29 -4.87 10.28
CA PHE A 160 -10.34 -4.37 11.27
C PHE A 160 -9.27 -3.52 10.61
N GLU A 161 -9.02 -2.35 11.14
CA GLU A 161 -7.86 -1.52 10.79
C GLU A 161 -6.88 -1.50 11.96
N VAL A 162 -5.66 -1.97 11.69
CA VAL A 162 -4.57 -2.03 12.67
C VAL A 162 -3.52 -1.02 12.30
N ASP A 163 -3.16 -0.11 13.20
CA ASP A 163 -2.08 0.87 12.98
C ASP A 163 -1.49 1.38 14.30
N ALA A 164 -0.39 2.13 14.21
CA ALA A 164 0.16 2.87 15.33
C ALA A 164 -0.79 3.99 15.78
N GLY A 165 -0.94 4.18 17.09
CA GLY A 165 -1.92 5.09 17.69
C GLY A 165 -1.97 6.49 17.08
N PRO A 166 -0.84 7.22 16.92
CA PRO A 166 -0.87 8.56 16.36
C PRO A 166 -1.44 8.63 14.92
N THR A 167 -1.12 7.66 14.07
CA THR A 167 -1.62 7.58 12.69
C THR A 167 -3.11 7.23 12.68
N GLN A 168 -3.51 6.24 13.47
CA GLN A 168 -4.91 5.82 13.58
C GLN A 168 -5.81 6.94 14.10
N GLN A 169 -5.40 7.63 15.17
CA GLN A 169 -6.14 8.78 15.72
C GLN A 169 -6.29 9.92 14.69
N ALA A 170 -5.23 10.20 13.92
CA ALA A 170 -5.29 11.21 12.86
C ALA A 170 -6.24 10.78 11.72
N LYS A 171 -6.28 9.48 11.38
CA LYS A 171 -7.22 8.92 10.40
C LYS A 171 -8.66 9.06 10.88
N VAL A 172 -8.96 8.64 12.11
CA VAL A 172 -10.29 8.75 12.71
C VAL A 172 -10.77 10.21 12.69
N ALA A 173 -9.93 11.16 13.12
CA ALA A 173 -10.26 12.58 13.06
C ALA A 173 -10.51 13.09 11.62
N GLY A 174 -9.76 12.58 10.64
CA GLY A 174 -9.96 12.89 9.23
C GLY A 174 -11.27 12.35 8.67
N LEU A 175 -11.63 11.11 9.02
CA LEU A 175 -12.89 10.47 8.65
C LEU A 175 -14.09 11.24 9.22
N ASP A 176 -14.03 11.58 10.51
CA ASP A 176 -15.10 12.36 11.19
C ASP A 176 -15.28 13.74 10.54
N LYS A 177 -14.17 14.44 10.26
CA LYS A 177 -14.20 15.74 9.58
C LYS A 177 -14.79 15.65 8.17
N ALA A 178 -14.52 14.53 7.46
CA ALA A 178 -15.04 14.27 6.12
C ALA A 178 -16.47 13.70 6.14
N SER A 179 -17.06 13.47 7.32
CA SER A 179 -18.37 12.81 7.49
C SER A 179 -18.44 11.46 6.77
N ILE A 180 -17.36 10.67 6.86
CA ILE A 180 -17.30 9.31 6.32
C ILE A 180 -17.75 8.35 7.42
N ASP A 181 -18.75 7.51 7.12
CA ASP A 181 -19.21 6.48 8.05
C ASP A 181 -18.10 5.44 8.26
N ARG A 182 -17.82 5.16 9.52
CA ARG A 182 -16.81 4.20 9.99
C ARG A 182 -17.35 3.23 11.05
N SER A 183 -18.66 3.21 11.23
CA SER A 183 -19.32 2.42 12.27
C SER A 183 -19.09 0.91 12.14
N HIS A 184 -18.82 0.43 10.92
CA HIS A 184 -18.55 -0.98 10.58
C HIS A 184 -17.07 -1.37 10.71
N VAL A 185 -16.17 -0.43 11.07
CA VAL A 185 -14.72 -0.67 11.17
C VAL A 185 -14.29 -0.70 12.63
N THR A 186 -13.60 -1.75 13.03
CA THR A 186 -12.94 -1.84 14.34
C THR A 186 -11.51 -1.35 14.22
N PHE A 187 -11.19 -0.28 14.96
CA PHE A 187 -9.85 0.30 15.01
C PHE A 187 -9.03 -0.32 16.13
N VAL A 188 -7.85 -0.83 15.82
CA VAL A 188 -6.98 -1.53 16.77
C VAL A 188 -5.59 -0.91 16.76
N GLU A 189 -5.18 -0.33 17.88
CA GLU A 189 -3.86 0.26 18.03
C GLU A 189 -2.82 -0.81 18.35
N VAL A 190 -1.76 -0.94 17.51
CA VAL A 190 -0.68 -1.92 17.68
C VAL A 190 0.68 -1.32 17.31
N ASP A 191 1.68 -1.56 18.15
CA ASP A 191 3.09 -1.43 17.78
C ASP A 191 3.62 -2.82 17.35
N PHE A 192 3.76 -3.03 16.05
CA PHE A 192 4.21 -4.30 15.46
C PHE A 192 5.58 -4.79 15.93
N ASN A 193 6.42 -3.90 16.48
CA ASN A 193 7.72 -4.27 17.00
C ASN A 193 7.69 -4.71 18.47
N ARG A 194 6.56 -4.54 19.16
CA ARG A 194 6.45 -4.75 20.60
C ARG A 194 5.32 -5.66 21.03
N GLN A 195 4.29 -5.82 20.19
CA GLN A 195 3.06 -6.52 20.54
C GLN A 195 2.72 -7.58 19.49
N SER A 196 2.08 -8.66 19.93
CA SER A 196 1.43 -9.59 19.02
C SER A 196 0.17 -8.93 18.49
N TRP A 197 0.17 -8.57 17.23
CA TRP A 197 -0.99 -7.95 16.59
C TRP A 197 -2.23 -8.88 16.62
N LEU A 198 -2.05 -10.20 16.54
CA LEU A 198 -3.14 -11.16 16.61
C LEU A 198 -3.83 -11.15 17.97
N GLN A 199 -3.03 -11.21 19.05
CA GLN A 199 -3.59 -11.19 20.41
C GLN A 199 -4.39 -9.90 20.64
N VAL A 200 -3.89 -8.75 20.24
CA VAL A 200 -4.61 -7.48 20.39
C VAL A 200 -5.88 -7.46 19.54
N LEU A 201 -5.85 -8.03 18.32
CA LEU A 201 -7.06 -8.17 17.50
C LEU A 201 -8.13 -9.06 18.15
N GLU A 202 -7.74 -10.20 18.73
CA GLU A 202 -8.66 -11.09 19.44
C GLU A 202 -9.35 -10.39 20.61
N GLU A 203 -8.63 -9.54 21.35
CA GLU A 203 -9.20 -8.70 22.41
C GLU A 203 -10.23 -7.68 21.88
N HIS A 204 -10.21 -7.40 20.55
CA HIS A 204 -11.14 -6.49 19.88
C HIS A 204 -12.18 -7.22 19.01
N GLY A 205 -12.37 -8.52 19.22
CA GLY A 205 -13.43 -9.30 18.58
C GLY A 205 -13.06 -9.98 17.27
N PHE A 206 -11.78 -10.05 16.93
CA PHE A 206 -11.30 -10.88 15.82
C PHE A 206 -11.46 -12.36 16.17
N ASP A 207 -12.00 -13.15 15.26
CA ASP A 207 -12.14 -14.59 15.42
C ASP A 207 -11.06 -15.34 14.60
N PRO A 208 -10.05 -15.92 15.26
CA PRO A 208 -8.98 -16.62 14.55
C PRO A 208 -9.41 -17.94 13.89
N THR A 209 -10.67 -18.36 14.07
CA THR A 209 -11.24 -19.56 13.45
C THR A 209 -11.96 -19.26 12.12
N VAL A 210 -12.17 -17.98 11.79
CA VAL A 210 -12.84 -17.52 10.57
C VAL A 210 -11.81 -17.21 9.49
N PRO A 211 -11.98 -17.73 8.24
CA PRO A 211 -11.11 -17.37 7.11
C PRO A 211 -11.03 -15.86 6.92
N THR A 212 -9.81 -15.35 6.78
CA THR A 212 -9.51 -13.92 6.82
C THR A 212 -8.66 -13.50 5.63
N HIS A 213 -9.00 -12.37 4.98
CA HIS A 213 -8.08 -11.70 4.07
C HIS A 213 -7.31 -10.61 4.81
N LEU A 214 -5.98 -10.69 4.78
CA LEU A 214 -5.10 -9.68 5.37
C LEU A 214 -4.45 -8.85 4.26
N ILE A 215 -4.57 -7.52 4.38
CA ILE A 215 -3.87 -6.54 3.55
C ILE A 215 -2.73 -5.98 4.38
N TRP A 216 -1.50 -6.10 3.87
CA TRP A 216 -0.28 -5.60 4.52
C TRP A 216 0.53 -4.75 3.55
N GLU A 217 -0.08 -3.64 3.15
CA GLU A 217 0.40 -2.75 2.09
C GLU A 217 1.32 -1.66 2.62
N GLY A 218 2.60 -1.67 2.19
CA GLY A 218 3.56 -0.61 2.47
C GLY A 218 4.09 -0.57 3.89
N VAL A 219 4.12 -1.68 4.59
CA VAL A 219 4.49 -1.78 6.01
C VAL A 219 5.75 -2.62 6.23
N ALA A 220 5.87 -3.76 5.55
CA ALA A 220 6.96 -4.72 5.78
C ALA A 220 8.35 -4.08 5.72
N MET A 221 8.57 -3.09 4.85
CA MET A 221 9.85 -2.42 4.69
C MET A 221 10.31 -1.61 5.92
N TYR A 222 9.42 -1.31 6.87
CA TYR A 222 9.72 -0.57 8.10
C TYR A 222 9.91 -1.46 9.33
N LEU A 223 9.69 -2.77 9.18
CA LEU A 223 9.76 -3.74 10.27
C LEU A 223 11.07 -4.50 10.27
N THR A 224 11.43 -5.06 11.42
CA THR A 224 12.55 -5.99 11.52
C THR A 224 12.21 -7.33 10.84
N GLU A 225 13.22 -8.07 10.41
CA GLU A 225 13.01 -9.38 9.79
C GLU A 225 12.29 -10.35 10.74
N GLU A 226 12.56 -10.26 12.03
CA GLU A 226 11.91 -11.05 13.07
C GLU A 226 10.41 -10.74 13.14
N ALA A 227 10.01 -9.47 13.12
CA ALA A 227 8.61 -9.06 13.16
C ALA A 227 7.85 -9.50 11.90
N ILE A 228 8.53 -9.49 10.74
CA ILE A 228 7.97 -9.99 9.49
C ILE A 228 7.75 -11.50 9.55
N VAL A 229 8.77 -12.26 9.97
CA VAL A 229 8.68 -13.72 10.10
C VAL A 229 7.60 -14.10 11.11
N ASP A 230 7.49 -13.39 12.22
CA ASP A 230 6.43 -13.60 13.21
C ASP A 230 5.03 -13.37 12.61
N THR A 231 4.87 -12.31 11.84
CA THR A 231 3.62 -12.05 11.10
C THR A 231 3.29 -13.18 10.13
N LEU A 232 4.26 -13.64 9.30
CA LEU A 232 4.05 -14.74 8.37
C LEU A 232 3.63 -16.03 9.09
N ARG A 233 4.31 -16.39 10.18
CA ARG A 233 4.01 -17.57 10.99
C ARG A 233 2.66 -17.46 11.71
N THR A 234 2.27 -16.27 12.08
CA THR A 234 0.95 -15.98 12.67
C THR A 234 -0.14 -16.22 11.63
N VAL A 235 0.02 -15.69 10.41
CA VAL A 235 -0.92 -15.94 9.31
C VAL A 235 -0.99 -17.41 8.93
N ALA A 236 0.12 -18.14 8.98
CA ALA A 236 0.17 -19.57 8.70
C ALA A 236 -0.68 -20.44 9.65
N ARG A 237 -1.07 -19.92 10.82
CA ARG A 237 -1.94 -20.60 11.81
C ARG A 237 -3.43 -20.31 11.58
N LEU A 238 -3.77 -19.34 10.75
CA LEU A 238 -5.16 -19.02 10.41
C LEU A 238 -5.80 -20.16 9.61
N PRO A 239 -7.12 -20.27 9.60
CA PRO A 239 -7.83 -21.35 8.92
C PRO A 239 -7.60 -21.35 7.41
N GLU A 240 -7.80 -22.52 6.81
CA GLU A 240 -7.80 -22.66 5.35
C GLU A 240 -8.80 -21.68 4.72
N GLY A 241 -8.42 -21.09 3.58
CA GLY A 241 -9.17 -19.99 2.96
C GLY A 241 -8.65 -18.62 3.34
N SER A 242 -7.87 -18.48 4.42
CA SER A 242 -7.22 -17.20 4.74
C SER A 242 -6.12 -16.86 3.73
N THR A 243 -5.92 -15.56 3.51
CA THR A 243 -4.90 -15.05 2.59
C THR A 243 -4.22 -13.80 3.15
N LEU A 244 -2.95 -13.60 2.78
CA LEU A 244 -2.16 -12.40 3.08
C LEU A 244 -1.65 -11.80 1.78
N ALA A 245 -2.05 -10.59 1.48
CA ALA A 245 -1.47 -9.76 0.43
C ALA A 245 -0.45 -8.80 1.04
N PHE A 246 0.81 -8.81 0.57
CA PHE A 246 1.84 -7.91 1.06
C PHE A 246 2.83 -7.51 -0.04
N ASP A 247 3.57 -6.44 0.22
CA ASP A 247 4.59 -5.91 -0.68
C ASP A 247 5.93 -5.70 0.03
N TYR A 248 7.01 -5.61 -0.76
CA TYR A 248 8.36 -5.43 -0.24
C TYR A 248 9.30 -4.83 -1.30
N PHE A 249 10.29 -4.08 -0.83
CA PHE A 249 11.38 -3.62 -1.69
C PHE A 249 12.49 -4.66 -1.85
N ALA A 250 13.23 -4.54 -2.95
CA ALA A 250 14.46 -5.29 -3.12
C ALA A 250 15.49 -4.92 -2.03
N ARG A 251 16.17 -5.91 -1.46
CA ARG A 251 17.26 -5.71 -0.49
C ARG A 251 18.35 -4.80 -1.04
N GLN A 252 18.65 -4.93 -2.32
CA GLN A 252 19.65 -4.13 -3.03
C GLN A 252 19.24 -2.64 -3.11
N LEU A 253 17.94 -2.35 -3.24
CA LEU A 253 17.42 -0.99 -3.15
C LEU A 253 17.60 -0.41 -1.73
N VAL A 254 17.16 -1.15 -0.72
CA VAL A 254 17.23 -0.75 0.70
C VAL A 254 18.67 -0.53 1.15
N LYS A 255 19.59 -1.41 0.74
CA LYS A 255 21.03 -1.33 1.07
C LYS A 255 21.82 -0.43 0.11
N ALA A 256 21.17 0.24 -0.84
CA ALA A 256 21.80 1.06 -1.87
C ALA A 256 22.94 0.34 -2.60
N GLN A 257 22.70 -0.92 -2.99
CA GLN A 257 23.63 -1.79 -3.73
C GLN A 257 23.28 -1.83 -5.24
N PRO A 258 24.21 -2.23 -6.13
CA PRO A 258 23.87 -2.47 -7.52
C PRO A 258 22.74 -3.49 -7.68
N PRO A 259 21.85 -3.34 -8.68
CA PRO A 259 21.83 -2.26 -9.68
C PRO A 259 21.17 -0.95 -9.18
N PHE A 260 20.64 -0.89 -7.96
CA PHE A 260 19.83 0.21 -7.44
C PHE A 260 20.60 1.21 -6.57
N ARG A 261 21.94 1.26 -6.67
CA ARG A 261 22.81 2.06 -5.77
C ARG A 261 22.40 3.53 -5.63
N LEU A 262 22.21 4.23 -6.74
CA LEU A 262 21.82 5.65 -6.69
C LEU A 262 20.36 5.82 -6.24
N MET A 263 19.47 5.05 -6.84
CA MET A 263 18.04 5.08 -6.48
C MET A 263 17.84 4.76 -4.99
N GLY A 264 18.48 3.70 -4.48
CA GLY A 264 18.42 3.32 -3.07
C GLY A 264 18.88 4.43 -2.14
N LYS A 265 20.01 5.10 -2.47
CA LYS A 265 20.47 6.26 -1.69
C LYS A 265 19.44 7.40 -1.67
N PHE A 266 18.88 7.75 -2.83
CA PHE A 266 17.87 8.81 -2.89
C PHE A 266 16.58 8.41 -2.16
N THR A 267 16.10 7.18 -2.32
CA THR A 267 14.89 6.69 -1.66
C THR A 267 15.07 6.68 -0.14
N THR A 268 16.12 6.05 0.38
CA THR A 268 16.34 5.94 1.83
C THR A 268 16.62 7.30 2.49
N LEU A 269 17.38 8.16 1.80
CA LEU A 269 17.64 9.52 2.28
C LEU A 269 16.39 10.39 2.26
N GLY A 270 15.60 10.31 1.19
CA GLY A 270 14.34 11.03 1.03
C GLY A 270 13.35 10.65 2.14
N ILE A 271 13.13 9.34 2.36
CA ILE A 271 12.23 8.86 3.40
C ILE A 271 12.70 9.32 4.79
N LYS A 272 13.98 9.21 5.08
CA LYS A 272 14.54 9.70 6.35
C LYS A 272 14.36 11.21 6.54
N TRP A 273 14.63 12.00 5.49
CA TRP A 273 14.60 13.46 5.58
C TRP A 273 13.18 14.02 5.63
N PHE A 274 12.30 13.57 4.72
CA PHE A 274 10.94 14.12 4.61
C PHE A 274 9.98 13.53 5.64
N TYR A 275 10.09 12.21 5.90
CA TYR A 275 9.12 11.53 6.75
C TYR A 275 9.68 11.24 8.15
N GLY A 276 10.99 11.20 8.33
CA GLY A 276 11.62 10.80 9.59
C GLY A 276 11.59 9.30 9.83
N GLU A 277 11.22 8.53 8.82
CA GLU A 277 11.08 7.08 8.86
C GLU A 277 12.30 6.38 8.24
N HIS A 278 12.47 5.10 8.51
CA HIS A 278 13.61 4.33 8.02
C HIS A 278 13.13 3.05 7.35
N ILE A 279 13.51 2.85 6.10
CA ILE A 279 13.38 1.54 5.46
C ILE A 279 14.52 0.67 5.96
N ILE A 280 14.18 -0.46 6.59
CA ILE A 280 15.16 -1.38 7.18
C ILE A 280 15.13 -2.78 6.57
N PHE A 281 13.96 -3.23 6.10
CA PHE A 281 13.78 -4.52 5.47
C PHE A 281 13.71 -4.43 3.95
N GLY A 282 14.31 -5.40 3.27
CA GLY A 282 14.17 -5.67 1.85
C GLY A 282 14.43 -7.14 1.58
N TYR A 283 13.68 -7.71 0.64
CA TYR A 283 13.81 -9.10 0.25
C TYR A 283 14.78 -9.26 -0.94
N ASP A 284 15.43 -10.41 -1.05
CA ASP A 284 16.36 -10.70 -2.15
C ASP A 284 15.61 -10.92 -3.46
N MET A 285 15.71 -9.94 -4.36
CA MET A 285 15.06 -9.93 -5.67
C MET A 285 15.99 -10.37 -6.81
N GLU A 286 17.16 -10.94 -6.51
CA GLU A 286 17.99 -11.56 -7.54
C GLU A 286 17.26 -12.76 -8.16
N PRO A 287 17.23 -12.86 -9.49
CA PRO A 287 16.58 -13.99 -10.17
C PRO A 287 17.16 -15.33 -9.75
N PRO A 288 16.33 -16.37 -9.54
CA PRO A 288 14.86 -16.39 -9.68
C PRO A 288 14.15 -15.92 -8.40
N ALA A 289 13.69 -14.66 -8.36
CA ALA A 289 13.10 -14.04 -7.16
C ALA A 289 11.82 -14.76 -6.71
N ARG A 290 10.96 -15.17 -7.65
CA ARG A 290 9.75 -15.95 -7.34
C ARG A 290 10.08 -17.28 -6.66
N GLY A 291 11.11 -17.98 -7.14
CA GLY A 291 11.55 -19.26 -6.53
C GLY A 291 12.02 -19.08 -5.09
N LYS A 292 12.80 -18.04 -4.82
CA LYS A 292 13.25 -17.70 -3.46
C LYS A 292 12.05 -17.35 -2.56
N MET A 293 11.06 -16.61 -3.08
CA MET A 293 9.85 -16.27 -2.34
C MET A 293 9.03 -17.53 -1.98
N VAL A 294 8.88 -18.48 -2.91
CA VAL A 294 8.23 -19.77 -2.63
C VAL A 294 8.92 -20.48 -1.47
N THR A 295 10.26 -20.58 -1.51
CA THR A 295 11.04 -21.22 -0.44
C THR A 295 10.81 -20.52 0.90
N TRP A 296 10.97 -19.21 0.94
CA TRP A 296 10.83 -18.43 2.18
C TRP A 296 9.42 -18.52 2.79
N LEU A 297 8.38 -18.46 1.96
CA LEU A 297 7.01 -18.65 2.43
C LEU A 297 6.79 -20.06 2.98
N THR A 298 7.29 -21.08 2.29
CA THR A 298 7.17 -22.47 2.72
C THR A 298 7.86 -22.72 4.06
N GLU A 299 9.06 -22.16 4.27
CA GLU A 299 9.79 -22.22 5.54
C GLU A 299 9.04 -21.57 6.71
N ASN A 300 8.13 -20.64 6.40
CA ASN A 300 7.29 -19.97 7.38
C ASN A 300 5.83 -20.49 7.42
N GLY A 301 5.55 -21.65 6.80
CA GLY A 301 4.25 -22.31 6.87
C GLY A 301 3.20 -21.77 5.89
N LEU A 302 3.62 -20.99 4.90
CA LEU A 302 2.75 -20.39 3.89
C LEU A 302 3.03 -20.98 2.50
N GLN A 303 2.08 -20.85 1.59
CA GLN A 303 2.25 -21.16 0.17
C GLN A 303 1.96 -19.93 -0.68
N LEU A 304 2.75 -19.74 -1.74
CA LEU A 304 2.56 -18.67 -2.71
C LEU A 304 1.31 -18.93 -3.56
N ARG A 305 0.41 -17.95 -3.64
CA ARG A 305 -0.78 -17.99 -4.49
C ARG A 305 -0.62 -17.13 -5.73
N ASP A 306 -0.11 -15.92 -5.54
CA ASP A 306 0.16 -14.99 -6.64
C ASP A 306 1.41 -14.18 -6.38
N TYR A 307 2.08 -13.78 -7.47
CA TYR A 307 3.32 -13.02 -7.41
C TYR A 307 3.44 -12.08 -8.61
N GLU A 308 3.61 -10.81 -8.34
CA GLU A 308 3.92 -9.81 -9.34
C GLU A 308 5.14 -8.99 -8.92
N CYS A 309 5.83 -8.39 -9.88
CA CYS A 309 6.92 -7.47 -9.61
C CYS A 309 7.03 -6.37 -10.69
N VAL A 310 7.56 -5.23 -10.29
CA VAL A 310 7.84 -4.12 -11.20
C VAL A 310 8.86 -4.56 -12.24
N SER A 311 8.60 -4.26 -13.51
CA SER A 311 9.39 -4.65 -14.69
C SER A 311 9.36 -6.14 -15.04
N GLY A 312 8.69 -7.00 -14.25
CA GLY A 312 8.58 -8.45 -14.46
C GLY A 312 9.91 -9.21 -14.37
N GLU A 313 9.84 -10.51 -14.09
CA GLU A 313 11.02 -11.40 -14.08
C GLU A 313 11.43 -11.90 -15.48
N GLU A 314 10.55 -11.83 -16.46
CA GLU A 314 10.70 -12.46 -17.79
C GLU A 314 11.97 -12.05 -18.55
N ARG A 315 12.69 -11.01 -18.12
CA ARG A 315 13.90 -10.50 -18.76
C ARG A 315 15.19 -10.79 -17.98
N GLY A 316 15.13 -11.61 -16.92
CA GLY A 316 16.28 -11.92 -16.06
C GLY A 316 16.85 -10.67 -15.35
N LYS A 317 16.09 -9.57 -15.28
CA LYS A 317 16.48 -8.35 -14.61
C LYS A 317 15.89 -8.35 -13.20
N MET A 318 16.68 -7.86 -12.25
CA MET A 318 16.24 -7.68 -10.87
C MET A 318 15.15 -6.61 -10.79
N SER A 319 14.00 -6.96 -10.23
CA SER A 319 12.96 -5.99 -9.89
C SER A 319 13.32 -5.25 -8.60
N MET A 320 12.85 -4.02 -8.48
CA MET A 320 13.02 -3.22 -7.26
C MET A 320 11.89 -3.40 -6.24
N TYR A 321 10.76 -3.95 -6.66
CA TYR A 321 9.53 -3.99 -5.86
C TYR A 321 8.68 -5.20 -6.24
N GLY A 322 8.26 -5.95 -5.24
CA GLY A 322 7.48 -7.17 -5.40
C GLY A 322 6.20 -7.18 -4.57
N PHE A 323 5.21 -7.93 -5.06
CA PHE A 323 3.89 -8.10 -4.49
C PHE A 323 3.58 -9.59 -4.38
N VAL A 324 3.01 -10.00 -3.27
CA VAL A 324 2.76 -11.39 -2.93
C VAL A 324 1.36 -11.56 -2.39
N LEU A 325 0.66 -12.59 -2.88
CA LEU A 325 -0.47 -13.19 -2.22
C LEU A 325 -0.04 -14.57 -1.71
N ALA A 326 -0.16 -14.78 -0.41
CA ALA A 326 0.15 -16.04 0.25
C ALA A 326 -1.08 -16.56 1.01
N SER A 327 -1.11 -17.86 1.28
CA SER A 327 -2.12 -18.47 2.14
C SER A 327 -1.46 -19.48 3.08
N PRO A 328 -2.12 -19.90 4.18
CA PRO A 328 -1.66 -21.01 4.98
C PRO A 328 -1.30 -22.24 4.13
N GLY A 329 -0.12 -22.80 4.36
CA GLY A 329 0.32 -24.04 3.74
C GLY A 329 -0.49 -25.20 4.33
N ARG A 330 -0.82 -26.22 3.52
CA ARG A 330 -1.26 -27.49 4.10
C ARG A 330 -0.07 -28.04 4.87
N GLY A 331 -0.14 -28.03 6.21
CA GLY A 331 0.81 -28.75 7.04
C GLY A 331 0.89 -30.20 6.57
N PRO A 332 2.02 -30.91 6.79
CA PRO A 332 2.04 -32.35 6.58
C PRO A 332 0.82 -32.91 7.33
N ALA A 333 -0.01 -33.68 6.59
CA ALA A 333 -1.18 -34.33 7.18
C ALA A 333 -0.70 -34.95 8.49
N ARG A 334 -1.31 -34.51 9.61
CA ARG A 334 -1.08 -35.19 10.89
C ARG A 334 -1.39 -36.65 10.61
N SER A 335 -0.37 -37.48 10.58
CA SER A 335 -0.57 -38.92 10.61
C SER A 335 -1.39 -39.14 11.86
N GLU A 336 -2.66 -39.48 11.69
CA GLU A 336 -3.48 -40.03 12.78
C GLU A 336 -2.68 -41.22 13.31
N SER A 337 -1.97 -41.00 14.41
CA SER A 337 -1.51 -42.08 15.26
C SER A 337 -2.75 -42.69 15.87
N ASN A 338 -3.28 -43.70 15.20
CA ASN A 338 -4.30 -44.58 15.75
C ASN A 338 -3.78 -45.21 17.06
N PRO A 339 -4.59 -45.25 18.11
CA PRO A 339 -4.23 -45.79 19.41
C PRO A 339 -3.91 -47.26 19.43
#